data_01e758e18e2e1064496874ae43ab5998
#
_entry.id   01e758e18e2e1064496874ae43ab5998
#
_cell.length_a   1.000
_cell.length_b   1.000
_cell.length_c   1.000
_cell.angle_alpha   90.00
_cell.angle_beta   90.00
_cell.angle_gamma   90.00
#
_symmetry.space_group_name_H-M   'P 1'
#
loop_
_entity.id
_entity.type
_entity.pdbx_description
1 polymer ?
#
loop_
_entity_poly.entity_id
_entity_poly.type
_entity_poly.pdbx_seq_one_letter_code
_entity_poly.pdbx_strand_id
1 'polypeptide(L)'
;YAVGPDKAIDTNKFFVICANVLGGCMGSFGPKEKNPETNKLFGTTFPVITIKDIVKAQKYLVDFFGIKKLLAIAGGSMGGMQVLQFASLYPDAAYSAIPIACSASHSAQNIALNELGRQAIMADPNWKKENSSPDKGLAVARMAAHITYLSKKGLQEKFGRKLQDKGSLKFSFD
;
A
#
# COMPACT_ATOMS: atom_id res chain seq x y z
N TYR A 1 -2.59 -7.46 14.46
CA TYR A 1 -1.49 -8.29 14.98
C TYR A 1 -0.50 -7.49 15.84
N ALA A 2 -0.02 -6.33 15.40
CA ALA A 2 1.02 -5.56 16.08
C ALA A 2 0.48 -4.44 16.97
N VAL A 3 -0.74 -3.95 16.73
CA VAL A 3 -1.37 -2.82 17.43
C VAL A 3 -2.56 -3.32 18.25
N GLY A 4 -2.65 -2.90 19.49
CA GLY A 4 -3.74 -3.22 20.41
C GLY A 4 -3.26 -3.34 21.84
N PRO A 5 -4.16 -3.59 22.80
CA PRO A 5 -3.78 -3.84 24.20
C PRO A 5 -2.80 -5.01 24.30
N ASP A 6 -1.71 -4.82 25.04
CA ASP A 6 -0.65 -5.80 25.26
C ASP A 6 0.03 -6.34 23.99
N LYS A 7 -0.04 -5.60 22.88
CA LYS A 7 0.70 -5.87 21.64
C LYS A 7 2.01 -5.10 21.58
N ALA A 8 2.82 -5.36 20.55
CA ALA A 8 4.09 -4.67 20.35
C ALA A 8 3.93 -3.13 20.33
N ILE A 9 2.80 -2.65 19.77
CA ILE A 9 2.35 -1.25 19.87
C ILE A 9 1.12 -1.25 20.77
N ASP A 10 1.37 -1.10 22.07
CA ASP A 10 0.37 -1.24 23.13
C ASP A 10 -0.50 0.01 23.23
N THR A 11 -1.77 -0.12 22.84
CA THR A 11 -2.75 0.98 22.90
C THR A 11 -3.17 1.38 24.33
N ASN A 12 -2.81 0.60 25.36
CA ASN A 12 -2.95 1.04 26.75
C ASN A 12 -1.91 2.10 27.14
N LYS A 13 -0.80 2.18 26.41
CA LYS A 13 0.34 3.08 26.68
C LYS A 13 0.50 4.19 25.67
N PHE A 14 0.07 3.95 24.42
CA PHE A 14 0.35 4.85 23.30
C PHE A 14 -0.93 5.29 22.61
N PHE A 15 -0.99 6.57 22.29
CA PHE A 15 -1.96 7.08 21.31
C PHE A 15 -1.42 6.76 19.92
N VAL A 16 -2.12 5.88 19.21
CA VAL A 16 -1.68 5.34 17.91
C VAL A 16 -2.49 5.95 16.79
N ILE A 17 -1.81 6.52 15.80
CA ILE A 17 -2.41 7.09 14.59
C ILE A 17 -1.99 6.26 13.40
N CYS A 18 -2.93 5.89 12.53
CA CYS A 18 -2.68 5.25 11.25
C CYS A 18 -3.60 5.87 10.20
N ALA A 19 -3.03 6.71 9.35
CA ALA A 19 -3.77 7.33 8.25
C ALA A 19 -3.85 6.38 7.05
N ASN A 20 -5.02 6.34 6.38
CA ASN A 20 -5.12 5.69 5.08
C ASN A 20 -4.28 6.44 4.04
N VAL A 21 -3.70 5.69 3.11
CA VAL A 21 -2.82 6.23 2.07
C VAL A 21 -3.61 7.14 1.13
N LEU A 22 -3.13 8.35 0.93
CA LEU A 22 -3.66 9.27 -0.08
C LEU A 22 -3.52 8.64 -1.47
N GLY A 23 -4.55 8.74 -2.29
CA GLY A 23 -4.62 8.06 -3.60
C GLY A 23 -5.07 6.60 -3.51
N GLY A 24 -5.31 6.07 -2.29
CA GLY A 24 -5.85 4.73 -2.05
C GLY A 24 -7.38 4.66 -2.17
N CYS A 25 -7.94 3.50 -1.84
CA CYS A 25 -9.38 3.23 -1.94
C CYS A 25 -10.05 2.96 -0.57
N MET A 26 -9.37 3.25 0.53
CA MET A 26 -9.78 2.89 1.89
C MET A 26 -10.16 4.10 2.75
N GLY A 27 -10.78 5.13 2.15
CA GLY A 27 -11.33 6.29 2.86
C GLY A 27 -10.54 7.59 2.74
N SER A 28 -9.28 7.56 2.27
CA SER A 28 -8.59 8.79 1.85
C SER A 28 -8.96 9.17 0.43
N PHE A 29 -8.80 10.46 0.10
CA PHE A 29 -9.09 10.98 -1.23
C PHE A 29 -8.30 10.23 -2.30
N GLY A 30 -9.01 9.75 -3.33
CA GLY A 30 -8.41 8.88 -4.34
C GLY A 30 -9.19 8.84 -5.66
N PRO A 31 -8.82 7.94 -6.58
CA PRO A 31 -9.42 7.86 -7.93
C PRO A 31 -10.93 7.62 -7.99
N LYS A 32 -11.54 7.13 -6.90
CA LYS A 32 -12.98 6.92 -6.80
C LYS A 32 -13.76 8.19 -6.43
N GLU A 33 -13.08 9.26 -6.08
CA GLU A 33 -13.70 10.54 -5.76
C GLU A 33 -14.10 11.28 -7.04
N LYS A 34 -15.07 12.17 -6.91
CA LYS A 34 -15.49 13.03 -8.01
C LYS A 34 -14.54 14.22 -8.15
N ASN A 35 -14.12 14.47 -9.37
CA ASN A 35 -13.43 15.70 -9.72
C ASN A 35 -14.42 16.87 -9.60
N PRO A 36 -14.14 17.89 -8.77
CA PRO A 36 -15.05 19.01 -8.54
C PRO A 36 -15.29 19.87 -9.80
N GLU A 37 -14.36 19.88 -10.76
CA GLU A 37 -14.47 20.65 -11.99
C GLU A 37 -15.37 19.97 -13.02
N THR A 38 -15.32 18.65 -13.10
CA THR A 38 -16.04 17.88 -14.13
C THR A 38 -17.26 17.12 -13.60
N ASN A 39 -17.41 17.01 -12.28
CA ASN A 39 -18.40 16.19 -11.57
C ASN A 39 -18.37 14.69 -11.97
N LYS A 40 -17.31 14.22 -12.64
CA LYS A 40 -17.05 12.82 -12.97
C LYS A 40 -16.02 12.23 -12.02
N LEU A 41 -16.00 10.89 -11.91
CA LEU A 41 -14.93 10.22 -11.16
C LEU A 41 -13.56 10.55 -11.77
N PHE A 42 -12.55 10.76 -10.92
CA PHE A 42 -11.18 10.94 -11.40
C PHE A 42 -10.69 9.74 -12.22
N GLY A 43 -10.91 8.53 -11.74
CA GLY A 43 -10.43 7.31 -12.41
C GLY A 43 -8.95 7.42 -12.76
N THR A 44 -8.61 7.19 -14.03
CA THR A 44 -7.23 7.27 -14.54
C THR A 44 -6.69 8.70 -14.70
N THR A 45 -7.52 9.72 -14.50
CA THR A 45 -7.09 11.13 -14.52
C THR A 45 -6.69 11.65 -13.14
N PHE A 46 -6.77 10.80 -12.12
CA PHE A 46 -6.33 11.16 -10.77
C PHE A 46 -4.86 11.56 -10.79
N PRO A 47 -4.48 12.66 -10.10
CA PRO A 47 -3.11 13.13 -10.11
C PRO A 47 -2.13 12.10 -9.54
N VAL A 48 -0.90 12.12 -10.02
CA VAL A 48 0.17 11.28 -9.49
C VAL A 48 0.50 11.72 -8.07
N ILE A 49 0.34 10.80 -7.12
CA ILE A 49 0.66 11.02 -5.71
C ILE A 49 2.04 10.43 -5.41
N THR A 50 2.91 11.24 -4.86
CA THR A 50 4.25 10.84 -4.43
C THR A 50 4.27 10.45 -2.94
N ILE A 51 5.32 9.75 -2.51
CA ILE A 51 5.55 9.48 -1.08
C ILE A 51 5.64 10.79 -0.28
N LYS A 52 6.23 11.83 -0.88
CA LYS A 52 6.31 13.16 -0.28
C LYS A 52 4.93 13.78 -0.03
N ASP A 53 3.99 13.62 -0.94
CA ASP A 53 2.63 14.15 -0.80
C ASP A 53 1.88 13.42 0.31
N ILE A 54 2.01 12.08 0.38
CA ILE A 54 1.44 11.27 1.46
C ILE A 54 1.98 11.72 2.82
N VAL A 55 3.29 11.91 2.92
CA VAL A 55 3.95 12.33 4.17
C VAL A 55 3.54 13.74 4.59
N LYS A 56 3.38 14.67 3.65
CA LYS A 56 2.84 16.00 3.96
C LYS A 56 1.42 15.92 4.52
N ALA A 57 0.55 15.10 3.92
CA ALA A 57 -0.80 14.89 4.42
C ALA A 57 -0.81 14.29 5.83
N GLN A 58 0.06 13.32 6.10
CA GLN A 58 0.23 12.76 7.44
C GLN A 58 0.72 13.80 8.45
N LYS A 59 1.64 14.68 8.04
CA LYS A 59 2.11 15.77 8.92
C LYS A 59 0.99 16.74 9.26
N TYR A 60 0.12 17.11 8.31
CA TYR A 60 -1.07 17.90 8.61
C TYR A 60 -1.99 17.22 9.65
N LEU A 61 -2.16 15.91 9.57
CA LEU A 61 -2.95 15.17 10.55
C LEU A 61 -2.31 15.22 11.94
N VAL A 62 -0.99 15.05 12.04
CA VAL A 62 -0.24 15.16 13.29
C VAL A 62 -0.40 16.55 13.90
N ASP A 63 -0.30 17.59 13.07
CA ASP A 63 -0.48 18.99 13.49
C ASP A 63 -1.91 19.29 13.93
N PHE A 64 -2.90 18.73 13.21
CA PHE A 64 -4.32 18.85 13.58
C PHE A 64 -4.61 18.31 14.99
N PHE A 65 -3.94 17.22 15.39
CA PHE A 65 -4.03 16.70 16.76
C PHE A 65 -3.20 17.51 17.77
N GLY A 66 -2.51 18.56 17.37
CA GLY A 66 -1.67 19.37 18.24
C GLY A 66 -0.41 18.64 18.74
N ILE A 67 -0.02 17.53 18.09
CA ILE A 67 1.14 16.74 18.50
C ILE A 67 2.41 17.43 18.02
N LYS A 68 3.21 17.90 18.97
CA LYS A 68 4.47 18.59 18.65
C LYS A 68 5.58 17.62 18.25
N LYS A 69 5.61 16.42 18.86
CA LYS A 69 6.65 15.42 18.59
C LYS A 69 6.10 14.01 18.82
N LEU A 70 6.28 13.15 17.83
CA LEU A 70 5.90 11.74 17.89
C LEU A 70 6.96 10.95 18.67
N LEU A 71 6.53 9.94 19.43
CA LEU A 71 7.45 8.99 20.05
C LEU A 71 8.18 8.18 18.98
N ALA A 72 7.43 7.67 18.01
CA ALA A 72 7.97 6.90 16.89
C ALA A 72 7.10 7.05 15.66
N ILE A 73 7.73 6.93 14.50
CA ILE A 73 7.09 6.67 13.22
C ILE A 73 7.51 5.28 12.74
N ALA A 74 6.54 4.43 12.39
CA ALA A 74 6.81 3.06 11.98
C ALA A 74 6.02 2.71 10.71
N GLY A 75 6.61 1.93 9.83
CA GLY A 75 5.95 1.50 8.61
C GLY A 75 6.67 0.39 7.87
N GLY A 76 5.89 -0.48 7.23
CA GLY A 76 6.39 -1.57 6.40
C GLY A 76 6.28 -1.29 4.90
N SER A 77 7.24 -1.76 4.11
CA SER A 77 7.25 -1.63 2.65
C SER A 77 7.10 -0.16 2.21
N MET A 78 6.06 0.21 1.48
CA MET A 78 5.75 1.60 1.14
C MET A 78 5.58 2.47 2.38
N GLY A 79 5.06 1.94 3.50
CA GLY A 79 5.03 2.63 4.79
C GLY A 79 6.42 2.93 5.34
N GLY A 80 7.39 2.04 5.13
CA GLY A 80 8.79 2.28 5.46
C GLY A 80 9.43 3.39 4.60
N MET A 81 9.05 3.50 3.33
CA MET A 81 9.45 4.62 2.48
C MET A 81 8.88 5.94 3.00
N GLN A 82 7.63 5.93 3.49
CA GLN A 82 7.00 7.09 4.14
C GLN A 82 7.74 7.47 5.43
N VAL A 83 8.16 6.49 6.23
CA VAL A 83 8.98 6.73 7.43
C VAL A 83 10.30 7.42 7.07
N LEU A 84 11.02 6.94 6.06
CA LEU A 84 12.27 7.56 5.60
C LEU A 84 12.04 8.99 5.10
N GLN A 85 10.97 9.19 4.31
CA GLN A 85 10.62 10.50 3.79
C GLN A 85 10.17 11.46 4.89
N PHE A 86 9.42 10.98 5.90
CA PHE A 86 8.99 11.77 7.03
C PHE A 86 10.19 12.22 7.87
N ALA A 87 11.09 11.31 8.21
CA ALA A 87 12.31 11.62 8.96
C ALA A 87 13.21 12.63 8.22
N SER A 88 13.26 12.55 6.88
CA SER A 88 14.02 13.48 6.05
C SER A 88 13.39 14.88 6.00
N LEU A 89 12.06 14.98 5.88
CA LEU A 89 11.36 16.26 5.78
C LEU A 89 11.17 16.96 7.13
N TYR A 90 11.00 16.18 8.19
CA TYR A 90 10.64 16.64 9.52
C TYR A 90 11.53 15.97 10.60
N PRO A 91 12.84 16.22 10.59
CA PRO A 91 13.80 15.50 11.44
C PRO A 91 13.53 15.65 12.93
N ASP A 92 12.94 16.78 13.35
CA ASP A 92 12.63 17.06 14.75
C ASP A 92 11.24 16.60 15.20
N ALA A 93 10.39 16.12 14.27
CA ALA A 93 8.99 15.80 14.53
C ALA A 93 8.78 14.41 15.18
N ALA A 94 9.82 13.58 15.26
CA ALA A 94 9.77 12.28 15.93
C ALA A 94 11.07 11.99 16.71
N TYR A 95 10.97 11.18 17.75
CA TYR A 95 12.16 10.71 18.49
C TYR A 95 12.80 9.51 17.80
N SER A 96 12.03 8.68 17.11
CA SER A 96 12.54 7.50 16.42
C SER A 96 11.79 7.20 15.14
N ALA A 97 12.50 6.52 14.23
CA ALA A 97 12.00 6.08 12.94
C ALA A 97 12.25 4.57 12.77
N ILE A 98 11.21 3.81 12.43
CA ILE A 98 11.23 2.35 12.33
C ILE A 98 10.80 1.95 10.91
N PRO A 99 11.69 2.06 9.90
CA PRO A 99 11.41 1.57 8.55
C PRO A 99 11.60 0.05 8.52
N ILE A 100 10.59 -0.67 8.01
CA ILE A 100 10.57 -2.13 7.98
C ILE A 100 10.46 -2.61 6.53
N ALA A 101 11.33 -3.53 6.12
CA ALA A 101 11.28 -4.18 4.80
C ALA A 101 11.11 -3.20 3.63
N CYS A 102 11.90 -2.13 3.62
CA CYS A 102 11.87 -1.10 2.59
C CYS A 102 13.27 -0.69 2.15
N SER A 103 13.35 0.10 1.10
CA SER A 103 14.60 0.72 0.63
C SER A 103 14.37 2.20 0.30
N ALA A 104 15.44 2.99 0.35
CA ALA A 104 15.40 4.40 -0.06
C ALA A 104 15.38 4.56 -1.59
N SER A 105 15.79 3.52 -2.33
CA SER A 105 15.82 3.50 -3.78
C SER A 105 15.42 2.11 -4.28
N HIS A 106 14.57 2.06 -5.31
CA HIS A 106 14.19 0.80 -5.95
C HIS A 106 15.35 0.23 -6.78
N SER A 107 15.59 -1.07 -6.66
CA SER A 107 16.45 -1.79 -7.57
C SER A 107 15.79 -1.94 -8.96
N ALA A 108 16.60 -2.21 -9.98
CA ALA A 108 16.08 -2.51 -11.32
C ALA A 108 15.07 -3.67 -11.30
N GLN A 109 15.31 -4.69 -10.47
CA GLN A 109 14.37 -5.81 -10.29
C GLN A 109 13.03 -5.34 -9.74
N ASN A 110 13.01 -4.49 -8.70
CA ASN A 110 11.75 -3.96 -8.14
C ASN A 110 11.00 -3.11 -9.17
N ILE A 111 11.71 -2.30 -9.95
CA ILE A 111 11.11 -1.51 -11.03
C ILE A 111 10.47 -2.43 -12.06
N ALA A 112 11.18 -3.47 -12.51
CA ALA A 112 10.67 -4.42 -13.50
C ALA A 112 9.44 -5.19 -13.00
N LEU A 113 9.43 -5.64 -11.74
CA LEU A 113 8.29 -6.35 -11.15
C LEU A 113 7.06 -5.45 -10.99
N ASN A 114 7.25 -4.19 -10.62
CA ASN A 114 6.17 -3.21 -10.58
C ASN A 114 5.62 -2.92 -11.99
N GLU A 115 6.50 -2.84 -13.00
CA GLU A 115 6.08 -2.65 -14.39
C GLU A 115 5.29 -3.84 -14.91
N LEU A 116 5.70 -5.07 -14.58
CA LEU A 116 4.94 -6.29 -14.91
C LEU A 116 3.48 -6.19 -14.40
N GLY A 117 3.31 -5.77 -13.14
CA GLY A 117 1.97 -5.59 -12.57
C GLY A 117 1.16 -4.51 -13.29
N ARG A 118 1.77 -3.39 -13.64
CA ARG A 118 1.09 -2.32 -14.40
C ARG A 118 0.68 -2.79 -15.79
N GLN A 119 1.57 -3.47 -16.51
CA GLN A 119 1.29 -4.01 -17.84
C GLN A 119 0.18 -5.04 -17.80
N ALA A 120 0.15 -5.93 -16.81
CA ALA A 120 -0.95 -6.89 -16.65
C ALA A 120 -2.31 -6.19 -16.51
N ILE A 121 -2.38 -5.14 -15.68
CA ILE A 121 -3.61 -4.36 -15.49
C ILE A 121 -4.01 -3.62 -16.78
N MET A 122 -3.06 -2.96 -17.44
CA MET A 122 -3.32 -2.19 -18.65
C MET A 122 -3.67 -3.05 -19.87
N ALA A 123 -3.23 -4.31 -19.92
CA ALA A 123 -3.57 -5.27 -20.95
C ALA A 123 -4.98 -5.86 -20.81
N ASP A 124 -5.65 -5.65 -19.66
CA ASP A 124 -7.00 -6.13 -19.45
C ASP A 124 -7.97 -5.42 -20.41
N PRO A 125 -8.85 -6.14 -21.13
CA PRO A 125 -9.84 -5.54 -22.04
C PRO A 125 -10.77 -4.52 -21.40
N ASN A 126 -10.93 -4.57 -20.08
CA ASN A 126 -11.74 -3.63 -19.31
C ASN A 126 -10.97 -2.41 -18.79
N TRP A 127 -9.64 -2.36 -19.02
CA TRP A 127 -8.86 -1.19 -18.69
C TRP A 127 -9.40 0.05 -19.44
N LYS A 128 -9.67 1.13 -18.68
CA LYS A 128 -10.26 2.38 -19.18
C LYS A 128 -11.72 2.31 -19.69
N LYS A 129 -12.43 1.19 -19.59
CA LYS A 129 -13.87 1.18 -19.85
C LYS A 129 -14.62 1.80 -18.67
N GLU A 130 -15.56 2.69 -18.97
CA GLU A 130 -16.43 3.27 -17.95
C GLU A 130 -17.21 2.17 -17.21
N ASN A 131 -17.34 2.31 -15.90
CA ASN A 131 -18.08 1.42 -15.00
C ASN A 131 -17.65 -0.07 -15.04
N SER A 132 -16.41 -0.34 -15.44
CA SER A 132 -15.83 -1.68 -15.43
C SER A 132 -14.53 -1.72 -14.64
N SER A 133 -14.11 -2.92 -14.23
CA SER A 133 -12.87 -3.16 -13.51
C SER A 133 -11.97 -4.10 -14.30
N PRO A 134 -10.66 -3.88 -14.35
CA PRO A 134 -9.70 -4.76 -14.99
C PRO A 134 -9.35 -5.96 -14.09
N ASP A 135 -10.36 -6.77 -13.72
CA ASP A 135 -10.25 -7.79 -12.69
C ASP A 135 -9.25 -8.88 -13.04
N LYS A 136 -9.16 -9.28 -14.31
CA LYS A 136 -8.17 -10.28 -14.76
C LYS A 136 -6.75 -9.74 -14.67
N GLY A 137 -6.54 -8.51 -15.09
CA GLY A 137 -5.24 -7.84 -14.99
C GLY A 137 -4.82 -7.65 -13.53
N LEU A 138 -5.75 -7.26 -12.66
CA LEU A 138 -5.54 -7.15 -11.22
C LEU A 138 -5.19 -8.51 -10.59
N ALA A 139 -5.86 -9.59 -11.01
CA ALA A 139 -5.56 -10.95 -10.53
C ALA A 139 -4.13 -11.36 -10.92
N VAL A 140 -3.72 -11.15 -12.17
CA VAL A 140 -2.34 -11.45 -12.63
C VAL A 140 -1.31 -10.63 -11.88
N ALA A 141 -1.54 -9.33 -11.69
CA ALA A 141 -0.67 -8.47 -10.90
C ALA A 141 -0.55 -8.95 -9.44
N ARG A 142 -1.65 -9.43 -8.86
CA ARG A 142 -1.66 -9.99 -7.49
C ARG A 142 -0.90 -11.31 -7.41
N MET A 143 -1.04 -12.19 -8.38
CA MET A 143 -0.26 -13.44 -8.46
C MET A 143 1.24 -13.16 -8.52
N ALA A 144 1.66 -12.23 -9.38
CA ALA A 144 3.06 -11.79 -9.44
C ALA A 144 3.55 -11.27 -8.08
N ALA A 145 2.74 -10.46 -7.40
CA ALA A 145 3.07 -9.95 -6.07
C ALA A 145 3.26 -11.09 -5.04
N HIS A 146 2.42 -12.12 -5.03
CA HIS A 146 2.59 -13.27 -4.13
C HIS A 146 3.92 -13.99 -4.35
N ILE A 147 4.33 -14.17 -5.61
CA ILE A 147 5.60 -14.81 -5.95
C ILE A 147 6.79 -13.98 -5.42
N THR A 148 6.70 -12.65 -5.44
CA THR A 148 7.78 -11.76 -5.02
C THR A 148 7.85 -11.56 -3.50
N TYR A 149 6.73 -11.67 -2.78
CA TYR A 149 6.67 -11.41 -1.34
C TYR A 149 6.94 -12.65 -0.49
N LEU A 150 6.61 -13.84 -0.98
CA LEU A 150 6.72 -15.07 -0.23
C LEU A 150 8.02 -15.80 -0.56
N SER A 151 8.67 -16.36 0.46
CA SER A 151 9.73 -17.34 0.23
C SER A 151 9.15 -18.60 -0.41
N LYS A 152 10.01 -19.42 -1.06
CA LYS A 152 9.60 -20.72 -1.61
C LYS A 152 8.83 -21.56 -0.57
N LYS A 153 9.33 -21.60 0.67
CA LYS A 153 8.70 -22.32 1.78
C LYS A 153 7.33 -21.71 2.12
N GLY A 154 7.25 -20.39 2.30
CA GLY A 154 6.00 -19.70 2.62
C GLY A 154 4.95 -19.83 1.52
N LEU A 155 5.36 -19.81 0.23
CA LEU A 155 4.46 -20.05 -0.89
C LEU A 155 3.91 -21.50 -0.87
N GLN A 156 4.81 -22.47 -0.61
CA GLN A 156 4.42 -23.88 -0.49
C GLN A 156 3.49 -24.14 0.71
N GLU A 157 3.73 -23.50 1.84
CA GLU A 157 2.87 -23.63 3.04
C GLU A 157 1.49 -23.01 2.82
N LYS A 158 1.43 -21.86 2.14
CA LYS A 158 0.18 -21.13 1.91
C LYS A 158 -0.70 -21.78 0.85
N PHE A 159 -0.13 -22.15 -0.29
CA PHE A 159 -0.88 -22.65 -1.44
C PHE A 159 -0.67 -24.15 -1.66
N GLY A 160 0.58 -24.62 -1.65
CA GLY A 160 0.94 -26.03 -1.85
C GLY A 160 0.45 -26.57 -3.19
N ARG A 161 0.04 -27.85 -3.18
CA ARG A 161 -0.62 -28.53 -4.31
C ARG A 161 -2.09 -28.82 -4.00
N LYS A 162 -2.73 -27.94 -3.24
CA LYS A 162 -4.14 -28.10 -2.87
C LYS A 162 -5.02 -27.61 -4.02
N LEU A 163 -6.01 -28.41 -4.40
CA LEU A 163 -7.05 -27.98 -5.34
C LEU A 163 -8.01 -27.02 -4.64
N GLN A 164 -8.59 -26.11 -5.40
CA GLN A 164 -9.59 -25.16 -4.88
C GLN A 164 -10.86 -25.90 -4.42
N ASP A 165 -11.28 -26.89 -5.21
CA ASP A 165 -12.35 -27.82 -4.85
C ASP A 165 -12.09 -29.22 -5.45
N LYS A 166 -12.90 -30.21 -5.05
CA LYS A 166 -12.73 -31.62 -5.46
C LYS A 166 -13.09 -31.90 -6.93
N GLY A 167 -13.79 -30.98 -7.58
CA GLY A 167 -14.24 -31.12 -8.97
C GLY A 167 -13.44 -30.29 -9.99
N SER A 168 -12.46 -29.52 -9.52
CA SER A 168 -11.67 -28.61 -10.33
C SER A 168 -10.21 -29.02 -10.42
N LEU A 169 -9.59 -28.89 -11.60
CA LEU A 169 -8.14 -29.01 -11.76
C LEU A 169 -7.37 -27.72 -11.43
N LYS A 170 -8.05 -26.72 -10.87
CA LYS A 170 -7.42 -25.46 -10.43
C LYS A 170 -6.78 -25.63 -9.07
N PHE A 171 -5.54 -25.18 -8.95
CA PHE A 171 -4.84 -25.11 -7.67
C PHE A 171 -5.27 -23.89 -6.86
N SER A 172 -5.02 -23.89 -5.57
CA SER A 172 -5.40 -22.81 -4.67
C SER A 172 -4.68 -21.47 -4.95
N PHE A 173 -3.67 -21.48 -5.82
CA PHE A 173 -2.99 -20.27 -6.32
C PHE A 173 -3.68 -19.67 -7.56
N ASP A 174 -4.46 -20.44 -8.33
CA ASP A 174 -5.15 -19.98 -9.52
C ASP A 174 -6.35 -19.09 -9.12
#